data_bbca7eb683024dd2fa25360ec014368d
#
_entry.id   bbca7eb683024dd2fa25360ec014368d
#
_cell.length_a   1.000
_cell.length_b   1.000
_cell.length_c   1.000
_cell.angle_alpha   90.00
_cell.angle_beta   90.00
_cell.angle_gamma   90.00
#
_symmetry.space_group_name_H-M   'P 1'
#
loop_
_entity.id
_entity.type
_entity.pdbx_description
1 polymer ?
#
loop_
_entity_poly.entity_id
_entity_poly.type
_entity_poly.pdbx_seq_one_letter_code
_entity_poly.pdbx_strand_id
1 'polypeptide(L)'
;TYKDVLLAAKPEDVRIIHSPVGMPGRALATPLVQKLEQGLRFPPKHCARCLKACEPAKVPYCITHALIEAVKGNVEEGLFFCGANVGRLDRMRSVRELMDELMDDWRKHQ
;
A
#
# COMPACT_ATOMS: atom_id res chain seq x y z
N THR A 1 4.41 4.51 -11.68
CA THR A 1 3.42 3.43 -11.57
C THR A 1 2.67 3.44 -10.24
N TYR A 2 3.37 3.57 -9.12
CA TYR A 2 2.72 3.58 -7.79
C TYR A 2 1.63 4.65 -7.70
N LYS A 3 1.94 5.87 -8.14
CA LYS A 3 0.98 6.98 -8.14
C LYS A 3 -0.21 6.71 -9.06
N ASP A 4 0.03 6.07 -10.21
CA ASP A 4 -1.03 5.71 -11.15
C ASP A 4 -1.98 4.67 -10.55
N VAL A 5 -1.43 3.71 -9.81
CA VAL A 5 -2.23 2.71 -9.08
C VAL A 5 -3.13 3.39 -8.04
N LEU A 6 -2.60 4.38 -7.31
CA LEU A 6 -3.39 5.14 -6.34
C LEU A 6 -4.51 5.95 -7.00
N LEU A 7 -4.23 6.57 -8.15
CA LEU A 7 -5.23 7.36 -8.89
C LEU A 7 -6.36 6.50 -9.46
N ALA A 8 -6.06 5.27 -9.85
CA ALA A 8 -7.06 4.33 -10.37
C ALA A 8 -7.87 3.64 -9.29
N ALA A 9 -7.49 3.78 -8.01
CA ALA A 9 -8.14 3.08 -6.91
C ALA A 9 -9.53 3.63 -6.62
N LYS A 10 -10.44 2.72 -6.26
CA LYS A 10 -11.80 3.03 -5.82
C LYS A 10 -11.92 2.81 -4.32
N PRO A 11 -12.93 3.40 -3.64
CA PRO A 11 -13.11 3.18 -2.20
C PRO A 11 -13.20 1.71 -1.80
N GLU A 12 -13.84 0.87 -2.62
CA GLU A 12 -13.98 -0.56 -2.38
C GLU A 12 -12.67 -1.34 -2.53
N ASP A 13 -11.64 -0.76 -3.13
CA ASP A 13 -10.33 -1.41 -3.29
C ASP A 13 -9.48 -1.32 -2.03
N VAL A 14 -9.88 -0.52 -1.04
CA VAL A 14 -9.13 -0.37 0.21
C VAL A 14 -9.40 -1.55 1.11
N ARG A 15 -8.34 -2.24 1.53
CA ARG A 15 -8.41 -3.41 2.42
C ARG A 15 -7.57 -3.19 3.65
N ILE A 16 -8.04 -3.72 4.79
CA ILE A 16 -7.22 -3.84 5.99
C ILE A 16 -6.48 -5.17 5.91
N ILE A 17 -5.16 -5.11 5.93
CA ILE A 17 -4.32 -6.29 5.88
C ILE A 17 -3.62 -6.50 7.22
N HIS A 18 -3.27 -7.74 7.51
CA HIS A 18 -2.43 -8.07 8.66
C HIS A 18 -0.98 -8.13 8.22
N SER A 19 -0.18 -7.19 8.73
CA SER A 19 1.25 -7.19 8.47
C SER A 19 1.92 -8.41 9.10
N PRO A 20 2.89 -9.03 8.43
CA PRO A 20 3.65 -10.12 9.05
C PRO A 20 4.48 -9.66 10.25
N VAL A 21 4.59 -8.36 10.46
CA VAL A 21 5.33 -7.76 11.58
C VAL A 21 4.41 -7.22 12.69
N GLY A 22 3.13 -7.57 12.66
CA GLY A 22 2.22 -7.44 13.80
C GLY A 22 1.21 -6.29 13.78
N MET A 23 1.33 -5.31 12.91
CA MET A 23 0.40 -4.17 12.87
C MET A 23 -0.55 -4.26 11.67
N PRO A 24 -1.85 -3.94 11.83
CA PRO A 24 -2.74 -3.84 10.68
C PRO A 24 -2.38 -2.61 9.84
N GLY A 25 -2.62 -2.70 8.54
CA GLY A 25 -2.39 -1.60 7.61
C GLY A 25 -3.46 -1.55 6.53
N ARG A 26 -3.59 -0.41 5.87
CA ARG A 26 -4.49 -0.27 4.73
C ARG A 26 -3.70 -0.36 3.43
N ALA A 27 -4.15 -1.21 2.54
CA ALA A 27 -3.53 -1.41 1.24
C ALA A 27 -4.61 -1.61 0.18
N LEU A 28 -4.21 -1.43 -1.08
CA LEU A 28 -5.11 -1.69 -2.20
C LEU A 28 -5.26 -3.19 -2.47
N ALA A 29 -6.43 -3.59 -2.96
CA ALA A 29 -6.76 -4.98 -3.28
C ALA A 29 -6.06 -5.43 -4.57
N THR A 30 -4.73 -5.44 -4.56
CA THR A 30 -3.90 -5.98 -5.64
C THR A 30 -4.00 -7.51 -5.68
N PRO A 31 -3.51 -8.16 -6.75
CA PRO A 31 -3.49 -9.63 -6.79
C PRO A 31 -2.82 -10.27 -5.57
N LEU A 32 -1.72 -9.69 -5.06
CA LEU A 32 -1.09 -10.17 -3.83
C LEU A 32 -2.06 -10.16 -2.65
N VAL A 33 -2.72 -9.03 -2.41
CA VAL A 33 -3.64 -8.87 -1.27
C VAL A 33 -4.83 -9.84 -1.42
N GLN A 34 -5.38 -9.98 -2.62
CA GLN A 34 -6.49 -10.92 -2.89
C GLN A 34 -6.09 -12.35 -2.60
N LYS A 35 -4.88 -12.76 -2.98
CA LYS A 35 -4.36 -14.10 -2.68
C LYS A 35 -4.16 -14.32 -1.19
N LEU A 36 -3.67 -13.32 -0.48
CA LEU A 36 -3.50 -13.39 0.97
C LEU A 36 -4.84 -13.52 1.70
N GLU A 37 -5.88 -12.81 1.21
CA GLU A 37 -7.24 -12.93 1.75
C GLU A 37 -7.81 -14.34 1.57
N GLN A 38 -7.41 -15.06 0.52
CA GLN A 38 -7.76 -16.45 0.26
C GLN A 38 -6.98 -17.45 1.11
N GLY A 39 -6.07 -17.00 1.95
CA GLY A 39 -5.24 -17.85 2.79
C GLY A 39 -3.98 -18.38 2.14
N LEU A 40 -3.64 -17.92 0.94
CA LEU A 40 -2.40 -18.31 0.27
C LEU A 40 -1.19 -17.67 0.97
N ARG A 41 -0.05 -18.35 0.89
CA ARG A 41 1.18 -17.92 1.55
C ARG A 41 2.34 -17.89 0.57
N PHE A 42 3.18 -16.87 0.70
CA PHE A 42 4.35 -16.65 -0.15
C PHE A 42 5.58 -16.36 0.70
N PRO A 43 6.10 -17.38 1.45
CA PRO A 43 7.27 -17.18 2.29
C PRO A 43 8.45 -16.68 1.46
N PRO A 44 9.31 -15.80 2.00
CA PRO A 44 10.44 -15.28 1.23
C PRO A 44 11.46 -16.38 0.90
N LYS A 45 11.93 -16.40 -0.33
CA LYS A 45 12.98 -17.31 -0.77
C LYS A 45 14.35 -16.86 -0.27
N HIS A 46 14.56 -15.55 -0.17
CA HIS A 46 15.76 -14.92 0.33
C HIS A 46 15.40 -13.90 1.39
N CYS A 47 15.97 -14.04 2.58
CA CYS A 47 15.72 -13.13 3.69
C CYS A 47 16.93 -12.23 3.92
N ALA A 48 16.71 -10.91 3.88
CA ALA A 48 17.75 -9.92 4.15
C ALA A 48 17.98 -9.68 5.65
N ARG A 49 17.25 -10.38 6.52
CA ARG A 49 17.32 -10.24 7.99
C ARG A 49 17.12 -8.78 8.44
N CYS A 50 16.18 -8.09 7.79
CA CYS A 50 15.93 -6.68 8.03
C CYS A 50 15.19 -6.40 9.34
N LEU A 51 14.43 -7.37 9.88
CA LEU A 51 13.62 -7.23 11.08
C LEU A 51 13.93 -8.34 12.09
N LYS A 52 14.26 -7.94 13.30
CA LYS A 52 14.65 -8.85 14.37
C LYS A 52 13.54 -9.85 14.76
N ALA A 53 12.29 -9.37 14.79
CA ALA A 53 11.15 -10.16 15.24
C ALA A 53 10.51 -10.99 14.12
N CYS A 54 10.98 -10.87 12.88
CA CYS A 54 10.41 -11.59 11.75
C CYS A 54 10.96 -13.01 11.65
N GLU A 55 10.06 -14.01 11.57
CA GLU A 55 10.41 -15.40 11.33
C GLU A 55 10.10 -15.76 9.87
N PRO A 56 11.09 -15.77 8.96
CA PRO A 56 10.84 -15.92 7.52
C PRO A 56 10.07 -17.19 7.14
N ALA A 57 10.24 -18.27 7.86
CA ALA A 57 9.55 -19.53 7.56
C ALA A 57 8.07 -19.51 7.94
N LYS A 58 7.64 -18.60 8.80
CA LYS A 58 6.27 -18.56 9.34
C LYS A 58 5.43 -17.43 8.76
N VAL A 59 6.04 -16.38 8.19
CA VAL A 59 5.29 -15.24 7.67
C VAL A 59 4.57 -15.60 6.38
N PRO A 60 3.37 -15.04 6.13
CA PRO A 60 2.62 -15.30 4.90
C PRO A 60 3.28 -14.66 3.66
N TYR A 61 4.06 -13.60 3.85
CA TYR A 61 4.83 -12.94 2.79
C TYR A 61 5.93 -12.07 3.42
N CYS A 62 6.90 -11.66 2.60
CA CYS A 62 7.94 -10.73 3.04
C CYS A 62 7.49 -9.29 2.76
N ILE A 63 7.28 -8.49 3.82
CA ILE A 63 6.83 -7.10 3.65
C ILE A 63 7.85 -6.25 2.90
N THR A 64 9.15 -6.45 3.17
CA THR A 64 10.20 -5.71 2.48
C THR A 64 10.20 -5.99 0.99
N HIS A 65 10.11 -7.26 0.59
CA HIS A 65 9.99 -7.64 -0.81
C HIS A 65 8.77 -7.02 -1.47
N ALA A 66 7.61 -7.11 -0.82
CA ALA A 66 6.36 -6.56 -1.36
C ALA A 66 6.42 -5.05 -1.55
N LEU A 67 7.06 -4.32 -0.62
CA LEU A 67 7.23 -2.88 -0.75
C LEU A 67 8.19 -2.51 -1.89
N ILE A 68 9.28 -3.26 -2.05
CA ILE A 68 10.22 -3.06 -3.16
C ILE A 68 9.53 -3.30 -4.50
N GLU A 69 8.76 -4.38 -4.62
CA GLU A 69 8.03 -4.69 -5.84
C GLU A 69 7.00 -3.61 -6.17
N ALA A 70 6.35 -3.02 -5.17
CA ALA A 70 5.43 -1.89 -5.39
C ALA A 70 6.16 -0.68 -6.00
N VAL A 71 7.35 -0.34 -5.49
CA VAL A 71 8.15 0.77 -6.01
C VAL A 71 8.61 0.49 -7.44
N LYS A 72 8.95 -0.75 -7.76
CA LYS A 72 9.31 -1.16 -9.12
C LYS A 72 8.13 -1.12 -10.09
N GLY A 73 6.91 -1.06 -9.61
CA GLY A 73 5.71 -1.07 -10.44
C GLY A 73 5.13 -2.46 -10.71
N ASN A 74 5.58 -3.47 -9.98
CA ASN A 74 5.05 -4.83 -10.08
C ASN A 74 3.74 -4.94 -9.27
N VAL A 75 2.60 -4.75 -9.95
CA VAL A 75 1.28 -4.77 -9.33
C VAL A 75 0.90 -6.17 -8.82
N GLU A 76 1.41 -7.22 -9.45
CA GLU A 76 1.10 -8.61 -9.09
C GLU A 76 1.65 -9.00 -7.72
N GLU A 77 2.85 -8.55 -7.38
CA GLU A 77 3.56 -8.92 -6.16
C GLU A 77 3.72 -7.76 -5.18
N GLY A 78 3.35 -6.56 -5.59
CA GLY A 78 3.53 -5.34 -4.79
C GLY A 78 2.44 -5.15 -3.75
N LEU A 79 2.83 -4.57 -2.62
CA LEU A 79 1.92 -4.12 -1.58
C LEU A 79 1.87 -2.59 -1.61
N PHE A 80 0.71 -2.07 -1.99
CA PHE A 80 0.49 -0.64 -2.17
C PHE A 80 -0.29 -0.09 -0.99
N PHE A 81 0.42 0.43 0.00
CA PHE A 81 -0.22 1.10 1.13
C PHE A 81 -0.90 2.39 0.71
N CYS A 82 -2.01 2.70 1.34
CA CYS A 82 -2.78 3.91 1.05
C CYS A 82 -3.54 4.38 2.27
N GLY A 83 -4.12 5.58 2.18
CA GLY A 83 -5.06 6.08 3.18
C GLY A 83 -6.49 5.63 2.88
N ALA A 84 -7.38 5.79 3.85
CA ALA A 84 -8.79 5.44 3.71
C ALA A 84 -9.50 6.22 2.59
N ASN A 85 -9.02 7.41 2.28
CA ASN A 85 -9.64 8.33 1.33
C ASN A 85 -8.96 8.33 -0.05
N VAL A 86 -8.18 7.29 -0.37
CA VAL A 86 -7.46 7.22 -1.65
C VAL A 86 -8.41 7.35 -2.86
N GLY A 87 -9.64 6.87 -2.74
CA GLY A 87 -10.64 6.97 -3.81
C GLY A 87 -11.06 8.39 -4.17
N ARG A 88 -10.68 9.39 -3.38
CA ARG A 88 -10.94 10.81 -3.67
C ARG A 88 -9.88 11.44 -4.57
N LEU A 89 -8.78 10.76 -4.82
CA LEU A 89 -7.74 11.25 -5.73
C LEU A 89 -8.25 11.13 -7.16
N ASP A 90 -8.16 12.21 -7.91
CA ASP A 90 -8.71 12.29 -9.26
C ASP A 90 -7.64 12.51 -10.34
N ARG A 91 -6.53 13.15 -10.01
CA ARG A 91 -5.48 13.47 -10.98
C ARG A 91 -4.12 13.67 -10.31
N MET A 92 -3.09 13.61 -11.13
CA MET A 92 -1.73 13.97 -10.70
C MET A 92 -1.65 15.48 -10.46
N ARG A 93 -1.06 15.88 -9.33
CA ARG A 93 -0.90 17.27 -8.95
C ARG A 93 0.52 17.55 -8.50
N SER A 94 0.98 18.79 -8.67
CA SER A 94 2.22 19.23 -8.07
C SER A 94 2.03 19.47 -6.57
N VAL A 95 3.13 19.48 -5.82
CA VAL A 95 3.08 19.84 -4.39
C VAL A 95 2.51 21.24 -4.21
N ARG A 96 2.87 22.16 -5.09
CA ARG A 96 2.35 23.54 -5.04
C ARG A 96 0.83 23.58 -5.15
N GLU A 97 0.26 22.86 -6.12
CA GLU A 97 -1.21 22.78 -6.30
C GLU A 97 -1.89 22.25 -5.05
N LEU A 98 -1.33 21.20 -4.44
CA LEU A 98 -1.87 20.62 -3.21
C LEU A 98 -1.82 21.61 -2.05
N MET A 99 -0.72 22.31 -1.89
CA MET A 99 -0.57 23.31 -0.83
C MET A 99 -1.53 24.48 -1.00
N ASP A 100 -1.68 24.96 -2.24
CA ASP A 100 -2.63 26.03 -2.54
C ASP A 100 -4.06 25.61 -2.23
N GLU A 101 -4.47 24.40 -2.60
CA GLU A 101 -5.79 23.85 -2.29
C GLU A 101 -6.03 23.76 -0.78
N LEU A 102 -5.06 23.23 -0.04
CA LEU A 102 -5.17 23.14 1.43
C LEU A 102 -5.33 24.52 2.07
N MET A 103 -4.57 25.49 1.63
CA MET A 103 -4.64 26.87 2.16
C MET A 103 -5.96 27.54 1.81
N ASP A 104 -6.48 27.34 0.59
CA ASP A 104 -7.77 27.88 0.17
C ASP A 104 -8.90 27.27 0.98
N ASP A 105 -8.90 25.97 1.19
CA ASP A 105 -9.91 25.28 2.00
C ASP A 105 -9.87 25.75 3.45
N TRP A 106 -8.69 25.92 4.01
CA TRP A 106 -8.53 26.44 5.36
C TRP A 106 -9.12 27.84 5.50
N ARG A 107 -8.85 28.73 4.53
CA ARG A 107 -9.42 30.10 4.53
C ARG A 107 -10.94 30.13 4.45
N LYS A 108 -11.53 29.21 3.68
CA LYS A 108 -12.98 29.10 3.52
C LYS A 108 -13.70 28.62 4.79
N HIS A 109 -12.98 27.90 5.67
CA HIS A 109 -13.56 27.29 6.86
C HIS A 109 -13.10 27.95 8.17
N GLN A 110 -12.55 29.15 8.08
CA GLN A 110 -12.23 29.97 9.27
C GLN A 110 -13.47 30.55 9.92
#